data_888e24678c3271d4254a12601198396b
#
_entry.id   888e24678c3271d4254a12601198396b
#
_cell.length_a   1.000
_cell.length_b   1.000
_cell.length_c   1.000
_cell.angle_alpha   90.00
_cell.angle_beta   90.00
_cell.angle_gamma   90.00
#
_symmetry.space_group_name_H-M   'P 1'
#
loop_
_entity.id
_entity.type
_entity.pdbx_description
1 polymer ?
#
loop_
_entity_poly.entity_id
_entity_poly.type
_entity_poly.pdbx_seq_one_letter_code
_entity_poly.pdbx_strand_id
1 'polypeptide(L)'
;EVNKIKLGEPDDSGRRRPEIIEGSNYNVKADLVIKSLGFDPEDLPKLFGEDNLNLTKWGTIKIDFDTMETSVPGVFAAGDIVRGASLVVWAIKDGRDVSGQILKFINSNKKLKVA
;
A
#
# COMPACT_ATOMS: atom_id res chain seq x y z
N GLU A 1 24.33 4.37 18.33
CA GLU A 1 25.26 4.49 17.21
C GLU A 1 24.48 4.76 15.93
N VAL A 2 24.97 5.65 15.05
CA VAL A 2 24.34 6.02 13.78
C VAL A 2 25.40 6.13 12.70
N ASN A 3 24.99 6.04 11.44
CA ASN A 3 25.84 6.24 10.26
C ASN A 3 25.49 7.55 9.57
N LYS A 4 26.46 8.18 8.92
CA LYS A 4 26.17 9.21 7.94
C LYS A 4 25.62 8.55 6.67
N ILE A 5 24.70 9.24 6.01
CA ILE A 5 24.14 8.79 4.73
C ILE A 5 24.42 9.84 3.65
N LYS A 6 24.48 9.39 2.41
CA LYS A 6 24.43 10.22 1.20
C LYS A 6 23.21 9.80 0.37
N LEU A 7 22.76 10.65 -0.52
CA LEU A 7 21.76 10.27 -1.52
C LEU A 7 22.48 9.60 -2.70
N GLY A 8 22.06 8.39 -3.01
CA GLY A 8 22.52 7.63 -4.18
C GLY A 8 22.01 8.22 -5.51
N GLU A 9 22.26 7.51 -6.60
CA GLU A 9 21.74 7.88 -7.90
C GLU A 9 20.20 7.74 -7.95
N PRO A 10 19.53 8.56 -8.78
CA PRO A 10 18.08 8.43 -8.97
C PRO A 10 17.72 7.07 -9.58
N ASP A 11 16.69 6.43 -9.05
CA ASP A 11 16.08 5.26 -9.68
C ASP A 11 15.17 5.68 -10.86
N ASP A 12 14.57 4.69 -11.55
CA ASP A 12 13.69 4.92 -12.71
C ASP A 12 12.49 5.86 -12.42
N SER A 13 12.14 6.05 -11.15
CA SER A 13 11.12 7.01 -10.70
C SER A 13 11.68 8.40 -10.40
N GLY A 14 12.99 8.59 -10.54
CA GLY A 14 13.72 9.81 -10.17
C GLY A 14 13.99 9.93 -8.67
N ARG A 15 13.68 8.92 -7.87
CA ARG A 15 13.88 8.93 -6.42
C ARG A 15 15.29 8.49 -6.08
N ARG A 16 15.98 9.30 -5.28
CA ARG A 16 17.32 8.97 -4.77
C ARG A 16 17.19 8.24 -3.44
N ARG A 17 17.78 7.05 -3.36
CA ARG A 17 17.79 6.25 -2.13
C ARG A 17 18.92 6.67 -1.20
N PRO A 18 18.71 6.63 0.12
CA PRO A 18 19.80 6.84 1.08
C PRO A 18 20.77 5.66 1.05
N GLU A 19 22.06 5.96 0.97
CA GLU A 19 23.17 4.99 1.05
C GLU A 19 24.03 5.29 2.27
N ILE A 20 24.43 4.25 2.99
CA ILE A 20 25.32 4.38 4.14
C ILE A 20 26.73 4.70 3.63
N ILE A 21 27.37 5.68 4.25
CA ILE A 21 28.79 5.95 4.06
C ILE A 21 29.55 5.02 5.00
N GLU A 22 30.28 4.06 4.43
CA GLU A 22 31.05 3.09 5.21
C GLU A 22 32.09 3.79 6.12
N GLY A 23 32.27 3.25 7.33
CA GLY A 23 33.20 3.81 8.31
C GLY A 23 32.79 5.16 8.91
N SER A 24 31.55 5.61 8.67
CA SER A 24 31.06 6.90 9.15
C SER A 24 30.28 6.84 10.47
N ASN A 25 30.37 5.71 11.17
CA ASN A 25 29.69 5.47 12.45
C ASN A 25 30.09 6.50 13.49
N TYR A 26 29.12 6.98 14.24
CA TYR A 26 29.35 7.84 15.39
C TYR A 26 28.21 7.67 16.43
N ASN A 27 28.50 8.02 17.66
CA ASN A 27 27.52 7.94 18.73
C ASN A 27 26.83 9.30 18.91
N VAL A 28 25.53 9.28 18.98
CA VAL A 28 24.69 10.42 19.38
C VAL A 28 24.17 10.15 20.78
N LYS A 29 24.39 11.09 21.69
CA LYS A 29 23.79 11.03 23.03
C LYS A 29 22.32 11.40 22.89
N ALA A 30 21.42 10.51 23.33
CA ALA A 30 19.98 10.70 23.28
C ALA A 30 19.32 9.99 24.46
N ASP A 31 18.33 10.62 25.06
CA ASP A 31 17.55 10.05 26.17
C ASP A 31 16.36 9.23 25.65
N LEU A 32 15.92 9.49 24.41
CA LEU A 32 14.84 8.78 23.75
C LEU A 32 15.13 8.67 22.25
N VAL A 33 14.88 7.50 21.67
CA VAL A 33 14.94 7.26 20.22
C VAL A 33 13.58 6.78 19.74
N ILE A 34 12.98 7.50 18.80
CA ILE A 34 11.69 7.14 18.19
C ILE A 34 11.94 6.65 16.77
N LYS A 35 11.50 5.41 16.49
CA LYS A 35 11.46 4.86 15.11
C LYS A 35 10.16 5.28 14.45
N SER A 36 10.24 6.20 13.49
CA SER A 36 9.11 6.63 12.65
C SER A 36 9.35 6.19 11.21
N LEU A 37 9.45 4.87 11.02
CA LEU A 37 9.81 4.25 9.75
C LEU A 37 8.57 3.94 8.98
N GLY A 38 7.94 4.64 8.28
CA GLY A 38 6.91 4.31 7.31
C GLY A 38 5.96 3.15 7.70
N PHE A 39 5.21 2.73 6.75
CA PHE A 39 4.16 1.72 6.87
C PHE A 39 4.48 0.57 5.93
N ASP A 40 4.48 -0.65 6.45
CA ASP A 40 4.53 -1.87 5.67
C ASP A 40 3.12 -2.48 5.60
N PRO A 41 2.65 -2.89 4.41
CA PRO A 41 1.35 -3.55 4.30
C PRO A 41 1.37 -4.90 5.02
N GLU A 42 0.24 -5.26 5.65
CA GLU A 42 0.07 -6.58 6.23
C GLU A 42 -0.09 -7.64 5.14
N ASP A 43 0.34 -8.86 5.43
CA ASP A 43 0.16 -10.03 4.56
C ASP A 43 -1.30 -10.51 4.63
N LEU A 44 -2.19 -9.81 3.95
CA LEU A 44 -3.62 -10.09 3.97
C LEU A 44 -4.00 -11.44 3.37
N PRO A 45 -3.39 -11.95 2.29
CA PRO A 45 -3.62 -13.32 1.83
C PRO A 45 -3.45 -14.35 2.94
N LYS A 46 -2.35 -14.27 3.67
CA LYS A 46 -2.10 -15.17 4.80
C LYS A 46 -3.06 -14.93 5.96
N LEU A 47 -3.35 -13.67 6.28
CA LEU A 47 -4.22 -13.30 7.40
C LEU A 47 -5.66 -13.79 7.19
N PHE A 48 -6.16 -13.73 5.95
CA PHE A 48 -7.52 -14.16 5.59
C PHE A 48 -7.60 -15.58 5.08
N GLY A 49 -6.45 -16.26 4.85
CA GLY A 49 -6.41 -17.60 4.24
C GLY A 49 -6.89 -17.60 2.79
N GLU A 50 -6.63 -16.52 2.04
CA GLU A 50 -7.10 -16.33 0.65
C GLU A 50 -5.91 -16.18 -0.30
N ASP A 51 -5.41 -17.30 -0.77
CA ASP A 51 -4.20 -17.36 -1.63
C ASP A 51 -4.42 -16.76 -3.03
N ASN A 52 -5.67 -16.57 -3.45
CA ASN A 52 -5.99 -15.95 -4.75
C ASN A 52 -5.95 -14.42 -4.72
N LEU A 53 -5.72 -13.81 -3.57
CA LEU A 53 -5.59 -12.37 -3.44
C LEU A 53 -4.21 -11.91 -3.90
N ASN A 54 -4.14 -11.35 -5.11
CA ASN A 54 -2.89 -10.94 -5.74
C ASN A 54 -2.29 -9.69 -5.07
N LEU A 55 -0.97 -9.75 -4.83
CA LEU A 55 -0.20 -8.63 -4.30
C LEU A 55 0.74 -8.03 -5.36
N THR A 56 1.15 -6.80 -5.13
CA THR A 56 2.26 -6.16 -5.83
C THR A 56 3.60 -6.64 -5.24
N LYS A 57 4.70 -6.28 -5.88
CA LYS A 57 6.06 -6.55 -5.34
C LYS A 57 6.34 -5.83 -4.01
N TRP A 58 5.51 -4.90 -3.59
CA TRP A 58 5.61 -4.17 -2.31
C TRP A 58 4.66 -4.68 -1.23
N GLY A 59 3.93 -5.79 -1.51
CA GLY A 59 2.96 -6.37 -0.57
C GLY A 59 1.59 -5.69 -0.55
N THR A 60 1.36 -4.65 -1.36
CA THR A 60 0.04 -4.02 -1.47
C THR A 60 -0.89 -4.84 -2.35
N ILE A 61 -2.21 -4.75 -2.13
CA ILE A 61 -3.20 -5.47 -2.92
C ILE A 61 -3.27 -4.90 -4.35
N LYS A 62 -3.27 -5.80 -5.34
CA LYS A 62 -3.58 -5.45 -6.72
C LYS A 62 -5.08 -5.31 -6.92
N ILE A 63 -5.49 -4.23 -7.58
CA ILE A 63 -6.87 -4.00 -8.01
C ILE A 63 -6.92 -3.65 -9.49
N ASP A 64 -8.08 -3.78 -10.08
CA ASP A 64 -8.46 -3.06 -11.28
C ASP A 64 -8.88 -1.65 -10.89
N PHE A 65 -8.21 -0.61 -11.39
CA PHE A 65 -8.46 0.78 -10.99
C PHE A 65 -9.78 1.35 -11.53
N ASP A 66 -10.40 0.73 -12.52
CA ASP A 66 -11.71 1.16 -13.04
C ASP A 66 -12.86 0.62 -12.20
N THR A 67 -12.70 -0.59 -11.66
CA THR A 67 -13.71 -1.26 -10.84
C THR A 67 -13.38 -1.28 -9.35
N MET A 68 -12.11 -1.06 -8.98
CA MET A 68 -11.54 -1.19 -7.64
C MET A 68 -11.69 -2.61 -7.06
N GLU A 69 -11.96 -3.60 -7.90
CA GLU A 69 -12.07 -5.01 -7.55
C GLU A 69 -10.68 -5.66 -7.51
N THR A 70 -10.50 -6.57 -6.57
CA THR A 70 -9.27 -7.36 -6.45
C THR A 70 -9.29 -8.55 -7.43
N SER A 71 -8.29 -9.42 -7.36
CA SER A 71 -8.29 -10.71 -8.07
C SER A 71 -9.37 -11.69 -7.57
N VAL A 72 -9.97 -11.44 -6.41
CA VAL A 72 -11.05 -12.25 -5.84
C VAL A 72 -12.39 -11.58 -6.15
N PRO A 73 -13.29 -12.24 -6.92
CA PRO A 73 -14.56 -11.65 -7.32
C PRO A 73 -15.42 -11.18 -6.14
N GLY A 74 -15.91 -9.95 -6.21
CA GLY A 74 -16.73 -9.33 -5.16
C GLY A 74 -15.93 -8.80 -3.96
N VAL A 75 -14.61 -8.88 -4.01
CA VAL A 75 -13.71 -8.31 -3.01
C VAL A 75 -13.06 -7.05 -3.57
N PHE A 76 -13.22 -5.95 -2.86
CA PHE A 76 -12.72 -4.62 -3.23
C PHE A 76 -11.66 -4.16 -2.23
N ALA A 77 -10.71 -3.35 -2.70
CA ALA A 77 -9.70 -2.76 -1.85
C ALA A 77 -9.46 -1.29 -2.21
N ALA A 78 -9.13 -0.47 -1.20
CA ALA A 78 -8.93 0.97 -1.36
C ALA A 78 -7.98 1.53 -0.29
N GLY A 79 -7.38 2.69 -0.56
CA GLY A 79 -6.50 3.39 0.37
C GLY A 79 -5.08 2.82 0.41
N ASP A 80 -4.43 2.92 1.56
CA ASP A 80 -3.01 2.62 1.72
C ASP A 80 -2.66 1.14 1.44
N ILE A 81 -3.58 0.22 1.67
CA ILE A 81 -3.36 -1.20 1.35
C ILE A 81 -3.21 -1.44 -0.16
N VAL A 82 -3.68 -0.52 -1.00
CA VAL A 82 -3.54 -0.54 -2.47
C VAL A 82 -2.39 0.34 -2.92
N ARG A 83 -2.33 1.58 -2.43
CA ARG A 83 -1.39 2.61 -2.88
C ARG A 83 -0.02 2.55 -2.19
N GLY A 84 0.10 1.86 -1.08
CA GLY A 84 1.16 2.07 -0.11
C GLY A 84 0.87 3.30 0.77
N ALA A 85 1.81 3.66 1.64
CA ALA A 85 1.69 4.84 2.49
C ALA A 85 1.44 6.11 1.63
N SER A 86 0.28 6.73 1.81
CA SER A 86 -0.20 7.81 0.96
C SER A 86 -0.86 8.91 1.79
N LEU A 87 -1.33 9.96 1.10
CA LEU A 87 -1.98 11.09 1.75
C LEU A 87 -3.45 10.76 2.08
N VAL A 88 -3.94 11.29 3.20
CA VAL A 88 -5.34 11.14 3.66
C VAL A 88 -6.35 11.54 2.57
N VAL A 89 -6.04 12.56 1.76
CA VAL A 89 -6.90 12.99 0.66
C VAL A 89 -7.13 11.90 -0.39
N TRP A 90 -6.12 11.07 -0.64
CA TRP A 90 -6.26 9.91 -1.53
C TRP A 90 -7.08 8.80 -0.91
N ALA A 91 -6.91 8.54 0.40
CA ALA A 91 -7.71 7.56 1.11
C ALA A 91 -9.22 7.93 1.09
N ILE A 92 -9.53 9.23 1.28
CA ILE A 92 -10.91 9.73 1.19
C ILE A 92 -11.47 9.56 -0.23
N LYS A 93 -10.68 9.92 -1.26
CA LYS A 93 -11.08 9.74 -2.65
C LYS A 93 -11.35 8.26 -2.96
N ASP A 94 -10.43 7.39 -2.62
CA ASP A 94 -10.54 5.97 -2.88
C ASP A 94 -11.75 5.35 -2.15
N GLY A 95 -12.02 5.76 -0.92
CA GLY A 95 -13.22 5.33 -0.17
C GLY A 95 -14.53 5.71 -0.87
N ARG A 96 -14.58 6.90 -1.48
CA ARG A 96 -15.73 7.34 -2.28
C ARG A 96 -15.86 6.55 -3.59
N ASP A 97 -14.77 6.35 -4.28
CA ASP A 97 -14.74 5.67 -5.56
C ASP A 97 -15.13 4.19 -5.39
N VAL A 98 -14.56 3.49 -4.40
CA VAL A 98 -14.86 2.08 -4.14
C VAL A 98 -16.31 1.88 -3.71
N SER A 99 -16.88 2.79 -2.91
CA SER A 99 -18.28 2.69 -2.51
C SER A 99 -19.23 2.73 -3.72
N GLY A 100 -18.93 3.58 -4.70
CA GLY A 100 -19.67 3.64 -5.96
C GLY A 100 -19.56 2.34 -6.77
N GLN A 101 -18.39 1.72 -6.82
CA GLN A 101 -18.17 0.46 -7.54
C GLN A 101 -18.89 -0.72 -6.83
N ILE A 102 -18.83 -0.78 -5.50
CA ILE A 102 -19.55 -1.78 -4.70
C ILE A 102 -21.05 -1.69 -4.97
N LEU A 103 -21.63 -0.49 -5.00
CA LEU A 103 -23.05 -0.30 -5.31
C LEU A 103 -23.41 -0.78 -6.72
N LYS A 104 -22.56 -0.51 -7.71
CA LYS A 104 -22.75 -1.03 -9.08
C LYS A 104 -22.73 -2.55 -9.11
N PHE A 105 -21.75 -3.17 -8.43
CA PHE A 105 -21.61 -4.61 -8.33
C PHE A 105 -22.86 -5.26 -7.70
N ILE A 106 -23.32 -4.74 -6.56
CA ILE A 106 -24.52 -5.25 -5.87
C ILE A 106 -25.76 -5.14 -6.76
N ASN A 107 -25.93 -4.02 -7.46
CA ASN A 107 -27.10 -3.79 -8.32
C ASN A 107 -27.07 -4.67 -9.57
N SER A 108 -25.89 -4.94 -10.14
CA SER A 108 -25.73 -5.88 -11.25
C SER A 108 -26.13 -7.30 -10.84
N ASN A 109 -25.66 -7.75 -9.69
CA ASN A 109 -25.96 -9.09 -9.18
C ASN A 109 -27.42 -9.27 -8.73
N LYS A 110 -28.10 -8.20 -8.29
CA LYS A 110 -29.54 -8.24 -8.01
C LYS A 110 -30.38 -8.45 -9.27
N LYS A 111 -29.99 -7.83 -10.39
CA LYS A 111 -30.68 -8.02 -11.68
C LYS A 111 -30.58 -9.46 -12.21
N LEU A 112 -29.48 -10.15 -11.94
CA LEU A 112 -29.27 -11.55 -12.33
C LEU A 112 -30.08 -12.55 -11.49
N LYS A 113 -30.53 -12.20 -10.29
CA LYS A 113 -31.32 -13.06 -9.41
C LYS A 113 -32.85 -12.93 -9.61
N VAL A 114 -33.27 -11.97 -10.43
CA VAL A 114 -34.71 -11.70 -10.69
C VAL A 114 -35.12 -12.14 -12.11
N ALA A 115 -34.17 -12.65 -12.90
CA ALA A 115 -34.42 -13.26 -14.21
C ALA A 115 -34.32 -14.78 -14.12
#